data_41a5630bb8e8cbd8e0d8ab2897046185
#
_entry.id   41a5630bb8e8cbd8e0d8ab2897046185
#
_cell.length_a   1.000
_cell.length_b   1.000
_cell.length_c   1.000
_cell.angle_alpha   90.00
_cell.angle_beta   90.00
_cell.angle_gamma   90.00
#
_symmetry.space_group_name_H-M   'P 1'
#
loop_
_entity.id
_entity.type
_entity.pdbx_description
1 polymer ?
#
loop_
_entity_poly.entity_id
_entity_poly.type
_entity_poly.pdbx_seq_one_letter_code
_entity_poly.pdbx_strand_id
1 'polypeptide(L)'
;MLQENKNKNVVVLFSGGIDCSLVSLLLRKEGYRVHLLHYDHGASISNGLHRIRFQELKNLMGEENILLQELSHRGLFRKLALANIENDFAQYKTNMICLGCRLAMHIETITYCLKNNIHIVADGSVKYQNDFPEQNGVALEIFRGLYEKYGIEYKTLLSEVNSAKDVKYRLLDNGISIQSMEDTCLFSNTFNKAEEKSIKEFLNARLP
;
A
#
# COMPACT_ATOMS: atom_id res chain seq x y z
N MET A 1 -29.51 -4.92 -9.59
CA MET A 1 -28.28 -5.62 -9.20
C MET A 1 -27.30 -4.74 -8.39
N LEU A 2 -27.79 -3.75 -7.59
CA LEU A 2 -26.94 -2.85 -6.77
C LEU A 2 -27.10 -3.08 -5.24
N GLN A 3 -27.75 -4.17 -4.82
CA GLN A 3 -28.04 -4.40 -3.39
C GLN A 3 -27.11 -5.39 -2.67
N GLU A 4 -26.28 -6.16 -3.39
CA GLU A 4 -25.47 -7.22 -2.76
C GLU A 4 -24.17 -6.75 -2.11
N ASN A 5 -23.68 -5.54 -2.39
CA ASN A 5 -22.37 -5.08 -1.91
C ASN A 5 -22.42 -4.17 -0.67
N LYS A 6 -23.58 -3.82 -0.15
CA LYS A 6 -23.74 -2.83 0.93
C LYS A 6 -23.05 -3.14 2.27
N ASN A 7 -22.43 -4.33 2.42
CA ASN A 7 -21.73 -4.73 3.65
C ASN A 7 -20.38 -5.43 3.40
N LYS A 8 -19.82 -5.34 2.21
CA LYS A 8 -18.50 -5.93 1.96
C LYS A 8 -17.41 -4.98 2.45
N ASN A 9 -16.54 -5.47 3.33
CA ASN A 9 -15.37 -4.74 3.78
C ASN A 9 -14.22 -4.96 2.80
N VAL A 10 -13.40 -3.92 2.60
CA VAL A 10 -12.15 -3.98 1.85
C VAL A 10 -11.06 -3.25 2.63
N VAL A 11 -9.85 -3.80 2.62
CA VAL A 11 -8.68 -3.14 3.18
C VAL A 11 -7.95 -2.37 2.09
N VAL A 12 -7.48 -1.16 2.40
CA VAL A 12 -6.57 -0.38 1.56
C VAL A 12 -5.29 -0.08 2.33
N LEU A 13 -4.13 -0.44 1.75
CA LEU A 13 -2.84 0.01 2.26
C LEU A 13 -2.75 1.52 2.07
N PHE A 14 -2.64 2.28 3.18
CA PHE A 14 -2.87 3.71 3.19
C PHE A 14 -1.68 4.50 3.74
N SER A 15 -1.03 5.28 2.87
CA SER A 15 0.04 6.21 3.25
C SER A 15 -0.44 7.65 3.48
N GLY A 16 -1.64 8.00 2.99
CA GLY A 16 -2.12 9.39 2.87
C GLY A 16 -1.81 10.02 1.51
N GLY A 17 -1.15 9.29 0.62
CA GLY A 17 -0.81 9.72 -0.74
C GLY A 17 -2.03 9.83 -1.67
N ILE A 18 -1.78 10.35 -2.85
CA ILE A 18 -2.84 10.58 -3.85
C ILE A 18 -3.40 9.26 -4.40
N ASP A 19 -2.53 8.25 -4.62
CA ASP A 19 -2.91 7.01 -5.28
C ASP A 19 -3.81 6.16 -4.39
N CYS A 20 -3.42 5.90 -3.14
CA CYS A 20 -4.25 5.16 -2.17
C CYS A 20 -5.56 5.90 -1.83
N SER A 21 -5.56 7.25 -1.89
CA SER A 21 -6.77 8.05 -1.71
C SER A 21 -7.76 7.82 -2.86
N LEU A 22 -7.28 7.81 -4.11
CA LEU A 22 -8.12 7.54 -5.27
C LEU A 22 -8.67 6.11 -5.24
N VAL A 23 -7.84 5.11 -4.90
CA VAL A 23 -8.29 3.72 -4.73
C VAL A 23 -9.43 3.63 -3.71
N SER A 24 -9.31 4.33 -2.58
CA SER A 24 -10.35 4.35 -1.54
C SER A 24 -11.69 4.90 -2.05
N LEU A 25 -11.65 5.98 -2.83
CA LEU A 25 -12.85 6.56 -3.45
C LEU A 25 -13.48 5.61 -4.48
N LEU A 26 -12.68 4.95 -5.30
CA LEU A 26 -13.18 4.00 -6.30
C LEU A 26 -13.90 2.82 -5.62
N LEU A 27 -13.28 2.23 -4.60
CA LEU A 27 -13.87 1.14 -3.84
C LEU A 27 -15.16 1.56 -3.12
N ARG A 28 -15.19 2.80 -2.58
CA ARG A 28 -16.43 3.35 -1.99
C ARG A 28 -17.54 3.47 -3.02
N LYS A 29 -17.24 3.92 -4.25
CA LYS A 29 -18.22 3.98 -5.35
C LYS A 29 -18.75 2.61 -5.76
N GLU A 30 -17.96 1.57 -5.58
CA GLU A 30 -18.37 0.16 -5.75
C GLU A 30 -19.20 -0.37 -4.57
N GLY A 31 -19.44 0.44 -3.53
CA GLY A 31 -20.28 0.09 -2.38
C GLY A 31 -19.55 -0.55 -1.21
N TYR A 32 -18.21 -0.60 -1.21
CA TYR A 32 -17.45 -1.15 -0.09
C TYR A 32 -17.39 -0.21 1.11
N ARG A 33 -17.33 -0.78 2.31
CA ARG A 33 -16.81 -0.11 3.50
C ARG A 33 -15.30 -0.27 3.51
N VAL A 34 -14.57 0.85 3.59
CA VAL A 34 -13.13 0.88 3.38
C VAL A 34 -12.38 0.95 4.71
N HIS A 35 -11.51 -0.01 4.95
CA HIS A 35 -10.58 -0.03 6.08
C HIS A 35 -9.23 0.45 5.61
N LEU A 36 -8.85 1.67 5.97
CA LEU A 36 -7.54 2.24 5.68
C LEU A 36 -6.53 1.75 6.71
N LEU A 37 -5.49 1.04 6.28
CA LEU A 37 -4.41 0.62 7.15
C LEU A 37 -3.18 1.50 6.93
N HIS A 38 -2.85 2.29 7.93
CA HIS A 38 -1.61 3.06 7.99
C HIS A 38 -0.56 2.32 8.81
N TYR A 39 0.70 2.35 8.37
CA TYR A 39 1.76 1.53 8.93
C TYR A 39 2.89 2.38 9.50
N ASP A 40 3.13 2.22 10.80
CA ASP A 40 4.27 2.82 11.48
C ASP A 40 5.46 1.86 11.51
N HIS A 41 6.49 2.14 10.71
CA HIS A 41 7.76 1.42 10.67
C HIS A 41 8.80 1.99 11.66
N GLY A 42 8.50 3.10 12.35
CA GLY A 42 9.37 3.72 13.34
C GLY A 42 10.53 4.55 12.78
N ALA A 43 10.51 4.86 11.47
CA ALA A 43 11.53 5.67 10.80
C ALA A 43 10.92 6.86 10.04
N SER A 44 9.71 7.29 10.40
CA SER A 44 9.09 8.50 9.85
C SER A 44 9.68 9.75 10.47
N ILE A 45 10.01 10.75 9.61
CA ILE A 45 10.47 12.09 10.04
C ILE A 45 9.27 12.97 10.37
N SER A 46 8.24 12.92 9.53
CA SER A 46 6.95 13.56 9.76
C SER A 46 5.93 12.52 10.17
N ASN A 47 4.98 12.88 11.01
CA ASN A 47 3.99 11.92 11.49
C ASN A 47 2.62 12.60 11.57
N GLY A 48 1.60 11.95 11.00
CA GLY A 48 0.21 12.37 11.13
C GLY A 48 -0.40 13.08 9.94
N LEU A 49 0.33 13.34 8.84
CA LEU A 49 -0.24 13.93 7.62
C LEU A 49 -1.33 13.03 7.02
N HIS A 50 -1.18 11.72 7.08
CA HIS A 50 -2.18 10.74 6.65
C HIS A 50 -3.54 10.93 7.36
N ARG A 51 -3.57 11.44 8.60
CA ARG A 51 -4.81 11.73 9.33
C ARG A 51 -5.59 12.90 8.72
N ILE A 52 -4.89 13.88 8.14
CA ILE A 52 -5.52 14.99 7.40
C ILE A 52 -6.23 14.42 6.18
N ARG A 53 -5.55 13.56 5.40
CA ARG A 53 -6.14 12.88 4.25
C ARG A 53 -7.32 12.00 4.65
N PHE A 54 -7.20 11.27 5.74
CA PHE A 54 -8.31 10.48 6.27
C PHE A 54 -9.53 11.35 6.56
N GLN A 55 -9.33 12.54 7.16
CA GLN A 55 -10.45 13.44 7.45
C GLN A 55 -11.13 13.97 6.17
N GLU A 56 -10.37 14.29 5.11
CA GLU A 56 -10.94 14.64 3.80
C GLU A 56 -11.79 13.50 3.24
N LEU A 57 -11.26 12.27 3.25
CA LEU A 57 -11.98 11.09 2.78
C LEU A 57 -13.21 10.78 3.63
N LYS A 58 -13.11 10.89 4.95
CA LYS A 58 -14.22 10.68 5.88
C LYS A 58 -15.38 11.64 5.64
N ASN A 59 -15.08 12.92 5.42
CA ASN A 59 -16.07 13.93 5.12
C ASN A 59 -16.82 13.64 3.81
N LEU A 60 -16.14 13.09 2.83
CA LEU A 60 -16.71 12.78 1.52
C LEU A 60 -17.47 11.45 1.49
N MET A 61 -16.91 10.42 2.15
CA MET A 61 -17.43 9.05 2.06
C MET A 61 -18.50 8.73 3.11
N GLY A 62 -18.59 9.52 4.18
CA GLY A 62 -19.41 9.26 5.37
C GLY A 62 -18.67 8.39 6.40
N GLU A 63 -18.83 8.72 7.67
CA GLU A 63 -18.11 8.10 8.79
C GLU A 63 -18.34 6.58 8.88
N GLU A 64 -19.55 6.13 8.58
CA GLU A 64 -19.93 4.72 8.63
C GLU A 64 -19.27 3.86 7.53
N ASN A 65 -18.75 4.50 6.48
CA ASN A 65 -18.22 3.84 5.29
C ASN A 65 -16.68 3.73 5.25
N ILE A 66 -16.01 4.36 6.20
CA ILE A 66 -14.55 4.38 6.23
C ILE A 66 -14.05 4.35 7.68
N LEU A 67 -12.96 3.64 7.91
CA LEU A 67 -12.23 3.70 9.17
C LEU A 67 -10.72 3.75 8.91
N LEU A 68 -9.98 4.37 9.82
CA LEU A 68 -8.52 4.37 9.84
C LEU A 68 -8.04 3.47 10.99
N GLN A 69 -7.12 2.57 10.66
CA GLN A 69 -6.39 1.76 11.62
C GLN A 69 -4.90 2.00 11.46
N GLU A 70 -4.25 2.44 12.53
CA GLU A 70 -2.82 2.63 12.58
C GLU A 70 -2.17 1.38 13.18
N LEU A 71 -1.28 0.74 12.43
CA LEU A 71 -0.62 -0.50 12.81
C LEU A 71 0.89 -0.30 12.92
N SER A 72 1.49 -0.83 13.97
CA SER A 72 2.93 -0.87 14.10
C SER A 72 3.49 -2.15 13.49
N HIS A 73 4.30 -2.03 12.45
CA HIS A 73 5.02 -3.14 11.83
C HIS A 73 6.54 -3.04 12.03
N ARG A 74 6.98 -2.28 13.04
CA ARG A 74 8.40 -2.00 13.35
C ARG A 74 9.27 -3.26 13.44
N GLY A 75 8.74 -4.33 14.07
CA GLY A 75 9.45 -5.60 14.22
C GLY A 75 9.70 -6.30 12.88
N LEU A 76 8.67 -6.41 12.06
CA LEU A 76 8.77 -6.99 10.71
C LEU A 76 9.64 -6.12 9.79
N PHE A 77 9.49 -4.81 9.83
CA PHE A 77 10.33 -3.88 9.08
C PHE A 77 11.81 -4.09 9.39
N ARG A 78 12.20 -4.12 10.69
CA ARG A 78 13.58 -4.38 11.08
C ARG A 78 14.08 -5.74 10.56
N LYS A 79 13.27 -6.78 10.71
CA LYS A 79 13.63 -8.15 10.29
C LYS A 79 13.77 -8.27 8.77
N LEU A 80 12.84 -7.72 8.00
CA LEU A 80 12.74 -7.96 6.56
C LEU A 80 13.50 -6.94 5.71
N ALA A 81 13.65 -5.70 6.21
CA ALA A 81 14.25 -4.60 5.47
C ALA A 81 15.64 -4.18 5.95
N LEU A 82 15.93 -4.33 7.26
CA LEU A 82 17.16 -3.75 7.83
C LEU A 82 18.17 -4.79 8.33
N ALA A 83 17.73 -5.96 8.80
CA ALA A 83 18.61 -6.92 9.48
C ALA A 83 19.82 -7.39 8.64
N ASN A 84 19.68 -7.42 7.32
CA ASN A 84 20.72 -7.87 6.40
C ASN A 84 21.14 -6.78 5.38
N ILE A 85 20.97 -5.51 5.70
CA ILE A 85 21.11 -4.39 4.76
C ILE A 85 22.47 -4.38 4.03
N GLU A 86 23.57 -4.67 4.72
CA GLU A 86 24.91 -4.71 4.11
C GLU A 86 25.05 -5.85 3.10
N ASN A 87 24.59 -7.05 3.48
CA ASN A 87 24.58 -8.22 2.60
C ASN A 87 23.64 -8.03 1.42
N ASP A 88 22.45 -7.46 1.65
CA ASP A 88 21.50 -7.16 0.59
C ASP A 88 22.09 -6.18 -0.43
N PHE A 89 22.73 -5.12 0.05
CA PHE A 89 23.37 -4.16 -0.84
C PHE A 89 24.55 -4.78 -1.58
N ALA A 90 25.35 -5.62 -0.91
CA ALA A 90 26.46 -6.32 -1.55
C ALA A 90 25.98 -7.30 -2.63
N GLN A 91 24.84 -7.99 -2.40
CA GLN A 91 24.27 -8.98 -3.31
C GLN A 91 23.52 -8.33 -4.48
N TYR A 92 22.59 -7.43 -4.19
CA TYR A 92 21.65 -6.87 -5.18
C TYR A 92 22.17 -5.58 -5.84
N LYS A 93 23.25 -4.97 -5.30
CA LYS A 93 23.86 -3.71 -5.77
C LYS A 93 22.88 -2.52 -5.77
N THR A 94 21.82 -2.62 -5.00
CA THR A 94 20.78 -1.60 -4.88
C THR A 94 20.12 -1.65 -3.51
N ASN A 95 19.42 -0.58 -3.15
CA ASN A 95 18.68 -0.49 -1.88
C ASN A 95 17.34 -1.25 -1.98
N MET A 96 17.15 -2.26 -1.15
CA MET A 96 15.93 -3.07 -1.08
C MET A 96 15.06 -2.75 0.14
N ILE A 97 15.36 -1.68 0.89
CA ILE A 97 14.65 -1.36 2.14
C ILE A 97 13.16 -1.13 1.90
N CYS A 98 12.80 -0.35 0.86
CA CYS A 98 11.39 -0.07 0.54
C CYS A 98 10.63 -1.35 0.16
N LEU A 99 11.28 -2.24 -0.59
CA LEU A 99 10.69 -3.55 -0.93
C LEU A 99 10.47 -4.43 0.32
N GLY A 100 11.45 -4.48 1.23
CA GLY A 100 11.31 -5.18 2.51
C GLY A 100 10.25 -4.57 3.42
N CYS A 101 10.15 -3.25 3.45
CA CYS A 101 9.09 -2.52 4.16
C CYS A 101 7.71 -2.86 3.59
N ARG A 102 7.58 -2.88 2.26
CA ARG A 102 6.34 -3.23 1.59
C ARG A 102 5.92 -4.67 1.90
N LEU A 103 6.84 -5.63 1.88
CA LEU A 103 6.57 -7.00 2.29
C LEU A 103 6.07 -7.07 3.74
N ALA A 104 6.69 -6.32 4.66
CA ALA A 104 6.25 -6.25 6.05
C ALA A 104 4.81 -5.72 6.18
N MET A 105 4.45 -4.68 5.41
CA MET A 105 3.09 -4.16 5.35
C MET A 105 2.09 -5.22 4.86
N HIS A 106 2.42 -5.96 3.80
CA HIS A 106 1.54 -7.01 3.27
C HIS A 106 1.32 -8.15 4.28
N ILE A 107 2.34 -8.57 5.03
CA ILE A 107 2.21 -9.59 6.07
C ILE A 107 1.29 -9.10 7.20
N GLU A 108 1.45 -7.87 7.68
CA GLU A 108 0.55 -7.29 8.68
C GLU A 108 -0.88 -7.12 8.14
N THR A 109 -1.03 -6.76 6.85
CA THR A 109 -2.34 -6.68 6.20
C THR A 109 -3.06 -8.04 6.22
N ILE A 110 -2.35 -9.12 5.87
CA ILE A 110 -2.92 -10.46 5.91
C ILE A 110 -3.38 -10.81 7.33
N THR A 111 -2.54 -10.52 8.33
CA THR A 111 -2.88 -10.74 9.74
C THR A 111 -4.15 -9.97 10.15
N TYR A 112 -4.26 -8.71 9.74
CA TYR A 112 -5.45 -7.89 9.97
C TYR A 112 -6.68 -8.47 9.28
N CYS A 113 -6.57 -8.86 8.01
CA CYS A 113 -7.64 -9.43 7.21
C CYS A 113 -8.19 -10.72 7.85
N LEU A 114 -7.32 -11.63 8.25
CA LEU A 114 -7.71 -12.88 8.90
C LEU A 114 -8.44 -12.64 10.23
N LYS A 115 -7.95 -11.72 11.06
CA LYS A 115 -8.59 -11.35 12.33
C LYS A 115 -9.97 -10.71 12.16
N ASN A 116 -10.21 -10.01 11.06
CA ASN A 116 -11.45 -9.26 10.81
C ASN A 116 -12.36 -9.91 9.77
N ASN A 117 -12.01 -11.12 9.28
CA ASN A 117 -12.75 -11.83 8.24
C ASN A 117 -12.97 -10.98 6.98
N ILE A 118 -11.90 -10.32 6.51
CA ILE A 118 -11.92 -9.51 5.28
C ILE A 118 -11.11 -10.23 4.21
N HIS A 119 -11.68 -10.36 3.03
CA HIS A 119 -11.12 -11.17 1.93
C HIS A 119 -10.71 -10.35 0.70
N ILE A 120 -10.69 -9.02 0.81
CA ILE A 120 -10.30 -8.14 -0.29
C ILE A 120 -9.34 -7.09 0.24
N VAL A 121 -8.21 -6.95 -0.44
CA VAL A 121 -7.18 -5.94 -0.18
C VAL A 121 -6.89 -5.17 -1.46
N ALA A 122 -6.67 -3.88 -1.36
CA ALA A 122 -6.21 -3.05 -2.47
C ALA A 122 -5.07 -2.13 -2.05
N ASP A 123 -4.30 -1.68 -3.02
CA ASP A 123 -3.31 -0.64 -2.80
C ASP A 123 -3.26 0.38 -3.95
N GLY A 124 -2.45 1.43 -3.76
CA GLY A 124 -2.27 2.51 -4.71
C GLY A 124 -1.17 2.28 -5.74
N SER A 125 -0.79 1.03 -6.04
CA SER A 125 0.25 0.76 -7.05
C SER A 125 -0.17 1.26 -8.42
N VAL A 126 0.75 1.97 -9.10
CA VAL A 126 0.52 2.67 -10.38
C VAL A 126 1.62 2.36 -11.39
N LYS A 127 1.27 2.38 -12.68
CA LYS A 127 2.20 2.03 -13.74
C LYS A 127 3.38 2.99 -13.86
N TYR A 128 3.18 4.28 -13.63
CA TYR A 128 4.24 5.29 -13.72
C TYR A 128 5.31 5.17 -12.61
N GLN A 129 5.10 4.29 -11.62
CA GLN A 129 6.07 3.96 -10.56
C GLN A 129 6.60 2.53 -10.67
N ASN A 130 6.37 1.83 -11.78
CA ASN A 130 6.82 0.43 -11.98
C ASN A 130 8.35 0.26 -11.93
N ASP A 131 9.11 1.33 -12.07
CA ASP A 131 10.57 1.32 -11.90
C ASP A 131 11.00 1.11 -10.43
N PHE A 132 10.12 1.38 -9.46
CA PHE A 132 10.43 1.19 -8.05
C PHE A 132 10.27 -0.30 -7.67
N PRO A 133 11.26 -0.89 -6.95
CA PRO A 133 11.23 -2.31 -6.63
C PRO A 133 9.93 -2.77 -5.97
N GLU A 134 9.38 -1.97 -5.06
CA GLU A 134 8.16 -2.25 -4.30
C GLU A 134 6.86 -2.07 -5.10
N GLN A 135 6.92 -1.48 -6.29
CA GLN A 135 5.78 -1.28 -7.21
C GLN A 135 5.99 -1.98 -8.56
N ASN A 136 7.11 -2.67 -8.72
CA ASN A 136 7.40 -3.43 -9.93
C ASN A 136 6.40 -4.58 -10.13
N GLY A 137 6.04 -4.85 -11.38
CA GLY A 137 5.10 -5.90 -11.73
C GLY A 137 5.42 -7.27 -11.15
N VAL A 138 6.72 -7.63 -11.09
CA VAL A 138 7.17 -8.89 -10.46
C VAL A 138 6.88 -8.90 -8.96
N ALA A 139 7.09 -7.79 -8.25
CA ALA A 139 6.76 -7.69 -6.84
C ALA A 139 5.24 -7.82 -6.60
N LEU A 140 4.44 -7.13 -7.42
CA LEU A 140 2.97 -7.19 -7.33
C LEU A 140 2.43 -8.60 -7.56
N GLU A 141 2.98 -9.36 -8.51
CA GLU A 141 2.61 -10.77 -8.74
C GLU A 141 2.98 -11.65 -7.54
N ILE A 142 4.15 -11.46 -6.95
CA ILE A 142 4.56 -12.21 -5.74
C ILE A 142 3.62 -11.87 -4.56
N PHE A 143 3.27 -10.61 -4.37
CA PHE A 143 2.31 -10.21 -3.34
C PHE A 143 0.93 -10.80 -3.60
N ARG A 144 0.47 -10.85 -4.86
CA ARG A 144 -0.79 -11.50 -5.23
C ARG A 144 -0.79 -12.97 -4.83
N GLY A 145 0.25 -13.73 -5.20
CA GLY A 145 0.40 -15.12 -4.79
C GLY A 145 0.49 -15.33 -3.28
N LEU A 146 1.06 -14.35 -2.54
CA LEU A 146 1.07 -14.38 -1.09
C LEU A 146 -0.35 -14.26 -0.50
N TYR A 147 -1.19 -13.32 -0.98
CA TYR A 147 -2.57 -13.16 -0.54
C TYR A 147 -3.45 -14.36 -0.90
N GLU A 148 -3.26 -14.95 -2.09
CA GLU A 148 -4.01 -16.12 -2.57
C GLU A 148 -3.86 -17.33 -1.63
N LYS A 149 -2.67 -17.53 -1.02
CA LYS A 149 -2.45 -18.60 -0.01
C LYS A 149 -3.40 -18.50 1.19
N TYR A 150 -3.93 -17.31 1.46
CA TYR A 150 -4.84 -17.03 2.58
C TYR A 150 -6.28 -16.78 2.16
N GLY A 151 -6.62 -17.04 0.89
CA GLY A 151 -7.97 -16.80 0.35
C GLY A 151 -8.36 -15.33 0.30
N ILE A 152 -7.39 -14.43 0.11
CA ILE A 152 -7.58 -12.99 0.03
C ILE A 152 -7.33 -12.53 -1.41
N GLU A 153 -8.26 -11.78 -1.99
CA GLU A 153 -8.12 -11.13 -3.29
C GLU A 153 -7.29 -9.85 -3.14
N TYR A 154 -6.20 -9.70 -3.93
CA TYR A 154 -5.38 -8.50 -3.96
C TYR A 154 -5.61 -7.71 -5.25
N LYS A 155 -6.08 -6.48 -5.13
CA LYS A 155 -6.45 -5.57 -6.22
C LYS A 155 -5.46 -4.42 -6.38
N THR A 156 -5.06 -4.17 -7.61
CA THR A 156 -4.23 -3.02 -8.03
C THR A 156 -5.02 -2.18 -9.05
N LEU A 157 -6.00 -1.39 -8.55
CA LEU A 157 -6.98 -0.69 -9.40
C LEU A 157 -6.37 0.39 -10.30
N LEU A 158 -5.17 0.85 -9.97
CA LEU A 158 -4.47 1.91 -10.72
C LEU A 158 -3.26 1.37 -11.52
N SER A 159 -3.08 0.05 -11.64
CA SER A 159 -1.93 -0.56 -12.32
C SER A 159 -1.76 -0.14 -13.77
N GLU A 160 -2.81 0.35 -14.43
CA GLU A 160 -2.78 0.84 -15.81
C GLU A 160 -2.67 2.37 -15.93
N VAL A 161 -2.68 3.09 -14.80
CA VAL A 161 -2.57 4.55 -14.80
C VAL A 161 -1.13 4.97 -15.07
N ASN A 162 -0.93 5.79 -16.10
CA ASN A 162 0.39 6.14 -16.63
C ASN A 162 0.93 7.48 -16.10
N SER A 163 0.15 8.26 -15.38
CA SER A 163 0.61 9.56 -14.88
C SER A 163 -0.02 9.99 -13.56
N ALA A 164 0.78 10.63 -12.70
CA ALA A 164 0.28 11.26 -11.48
C ALA A 164 -0.73 12.39 -11.77
N LYS A 165 -0.66 13.00 -12.94
CA LYS A 165 -1.58 14.04 -13.38
C LYS A 165 -3.01 13.52 -13.48
N ASP A 166 -3.19 12.31 -14.03
CA ASP A 166 -4.52 11.68 -14.16
C ASP A 166 -5.11 11.36 -12.78
N VAL A 167 -4.29 10.87 -11.86
CA VAL A 167 -4.72 10.63 -10.46
C VAL A 167 -5.16 11.94 -9.79
N LYS A 168 -4.36 13.01 -9.95
CA LYS A 168 -4.65 14.33 -9.37
C LYS A 168 -5.95 14.93 -9.90
N TYR A 169 -6.20 14.86 -11.22
CA TYR A 169 -7.46 15.34 -11.79
C TYR A 169 -8.66 14.57 -11.24
N ARG A 170 -8.57 13.25 -11.19
CA ARG A 170 -9.64 12.39 -10.63
C ARG A 170 -9.90 12.68 -9.15
N LEU A 171 -8.89 13.05 -8.36
CA LEU A 171 -9.07 13.51 -6.98
C LEU A 171 -9.77 14.86 -6.92
N LEU A 172 -9.34 15.85 -7.72
CA LEU A 172 -9.98 17.16 -7.79
C LEU A 172 -11.46 17.08 -8.16
N ASP A 173 -11.80 16.26 -9.16
CA ASP A 173 -13.18 16.01 -9.58
C ASP A 173 -14.05 15.42 -8.46
N ASN A 174 -13.42 14.83 -7.45
CA ASN A 174 -14.08 14.29 -6.26
C ASN A 174 -13.95 15.21 -5.04
N GLY A 175 -13.41 16.42 -5.17
CA GLY A 175 -13.29 17.37 -4.08
C GLY A 175 -12.19 17.07 -3.06
N ILE A 176 -11.19 16.24 -3.44
CA ILE A 176 -10.02 15.90 -2.61
C ILE A 176 -8.81 16.72 -3.05
N SER A 177 -8.02 17.19 -2.09
CA SER A 177 -6.79 17.92 -2.37
C SER A 177 -5.76 17.06 -3.11
N ILE A 178 -4.97 17.68 -4.00
CA ILE A 178 -3.98 16.98 -4.84
C ILE A 178 -2.58 16.91 -4.22
N GLN A 179 -2.42 17.46 -3.03
CA GLN A 179 -1.16 17.36 -2.29
C GLN A 179 -1.01 15.95 -1.71
N SER A 180 0.19 15.39 -1.74
CA SER A 180 0.46 14.15 -1.00
C SER A 180 0.51 14.45 0.48
N MET A 181 -0.18 13.64 1.26
CA MET A 181 -0.19 13.68 2.73
C MET A 181 0.55 12.46 3.30
N GLU A 182 1.57 12.00 2.59
CA GLU A 182 2.42 10.90 3.02
C GLU A 182 3.43 11.37 4.05
N ASP A 183 3.68 10.52 5.04
CA ASP A 183 4.78 10.74 5.97
C ASP A 183 6.12 10.47 5.28
N THR A 184 7.11 11.32 5.56
CA THR A 184 8.45 11.18 5.00
C THR A 184 9.24 10.13 5.79
N CYS A 185 9.82 9.15 5.10
CA CYS A 185 10.66 8.11 5.68
C CYS A 185 12.14 8.45 5.56
N LEU A 186 12.93 8.19 6.62
CA LEU A 186 14.40 8.35 6.63
C LEU A 186 15.11 7.49 5.58
N PHE A 187 14.54 6.34 5.23
CA PHE A 187 15.12 5.36 4.31
C PHE A 187 14.54 5.44 2.91
N SER A 188 13.57 6.32 2.64
CA SER A 188 12.95 6.39 1.33
C SER A 188 13.96 6.82 0.26
N ASN A 189 13.98 6.09 -0.85
CA ASN A 189 14.79 6.39 -2.00
C ASN A 189 13.95 6.27 -3.27
N THR A 190 13.42 7.40 -3.72
CA THR A 190 12.52 7.51 -4.87
C THR A 190 13.20 7.30 -6.23
N PHE A 191 14.52 7.17 -6.26
CA PHE A 191 15.28 6.94 -7.49
C PHE A 191 15.89 5.54 -7.56
N ASN A 192 15.51 4.67 -6.63
CA ASN A 192 16.06 3.33 -6.57
C ASN A 192 15.40 2.43 -7.62
N LYS A 193 16.23 1.74 -8.40
CA LYS A 193 15.80 0.74 -9.38
C LYS A 193 16.46 -0.59 -9.06
N ALA A 194 15.77 -1.68 -9.34
CA ALA A 194 16.31 -3.02 -9.21
C ALA A 194 15.94 -3.87 -10.43
N GLU A 195 16.78 -4.83 -10.75
CA GLU A 195 16.45 -5.84 -11.75
C GLU A 195 15.33 -6.75 -11.22
N GLU A 196 14.43 -7.18 -12.07
CA GLU A 196 13.32 -8.08 -11.72
C GLU A 196 13.80 -9.38 -11.06
N LYS A 197 14.95 -9.91 -11.51
CA LYS A 197 15.59 -11.06 -10.89
C LYS A 197 15.93 -10.80 -9.41
N SER A 198 16.54 -9.64 -9.12
CA SER A 198 16.90 -9.23 -7.77
C SER A 198 15.67 -9.04 -6.87
N ILE A 199 14.60 -8.44 -7.40
CA ILE A 199 13.30 -8.30 -6.71
C ILE A 199 12.76 -9.68 -6.32
N LYS A 200 12.73 -10.61 -7.28
CA LYS A 200 12.22 -11.97 -7.07
C LYS A 200 13.05 -12.74 -6.05
N GLU A 201 14.36 -12.70 -6.16
CA GLU A 201 15.28 -13.38 -5.22
C GLU A 201 15.13 -12.81 -3.81
N PHE A 202 15.09 -11.47 -3.67
CA PHE A 202 14.94 -10.79 -2.39
C PHE A 202 13.63 -11.18 -1.69
N LEU A 203 12.50 -11.14 -2.41
CA LEU A 203 11.20 -11.48 -1.83
C LEU A 203 11.11 -12.97 -1.48
N ASN A 204 11.53 -13.87 -2.37
CA ASN A 204 11.45 -15.32 -2.12
C ASN A 204 12.31 -15.76 -0.94
N ALA A 205 13.44 -15.08 -0.67
CA ALA A 205 14.27 -15.36 0.49
C ALA A 205 13.64 -14.94 1.83
N ARG A 206 12.55 -14.12 1.80
CA ARG A 206 11.92 -13.50 2.98
C ARG A 206 10.44 -13.84 3.16
N LEU A 207 9.83 -14.45 2.17
CA LEU A 207 8.45 -14.93 2.28
C LEU A 207 8.35 -16.03 3.34
N PRO A 208 7.24 -16.05 4.13
CA PRO A 208 6.96 -17.11 5.08
C PRO A 208 6.61 -18.44 4.40
#